data_5fb0efecc6e7c1d35a914b4e67c856ac
#
_entry.id   5fb0efecc6e7c1d35a914b4e67c856ac
#
_cell.length_a   1.000
_cell.length_b   1.000
_cell.length_c   1.000
_cell.angle_alpha   90.00
_cell.angle_beta   90.00
_cell.angle_gamma   90.00
#
_symmetry.space_group_name_H-M   'P 1'
#
loop_
_entity.id
_entity.type
_entity.pdbx_description
1 polymer ?
#
loop_
_entity_poly.entity_id
_entity_poly.type
_entity_poly.pdbx_seq_one_letter_code
_entity_poly.pdbx_strand_id
1 'polypeptide(L)'
;MNFYSIRDLRSETKSICENIRRSGEAVITNNGKPTLLMLDISEDNFEEIVRAVRQAKAMIAFNSMRAVAAANGYMSETEIEEEIQAARAERREKN
;
A
#
# COMPACT_ATOMS: atom_id res chain seq x y z
N MET A 1 -10.99 -10.64 -7.01
CA MET A 1 -9.81 -10.72 -6.13
C MET A 1 -9.92 -11.93 -5.22
N ASN A 2 -8.88 -12.72 -5.13
CA ASN A 2 -8.88 -13.94 -4.31
C ASN A 2 -8.36 -13.66 -2.90
N PHE A 3 -8.90 -14.37 -1.93
CA PHE A 3 -8.50 -14.27 -0.53
C PHE A 3 -7.97 -15.61 -0.06
N TYR A 4 -6.81 -15.59 0.58
CA TYR A 4 -6.19 -16.78 1.16
C TYR A 4 -5.74 -16.47 2.58
N SER A 5 -5.80 -17.45 3.48
CA SER A 5 -5.25 -17.30 4.82
C SER A 5 -3.72 -17.47 4.80
N ILE A 6 -3.06 -17.02 5.87
CA ILE A 6 -1.62 -17.26 6.04
C ILE A 6 -1.35 -18.77 6.08
N ARG A 7 -2.25 -19.54 6.69
CA ARG A 7 -2.15 -21.01 6.73
C ARG A 7 -2.17 -21.60 5.32
N ASP A 8 -3.11 -21.15 4.48
CA ASP A 8 -3.22 -21.60 3.09
C ASP A 8 -1.96 -21.26 2.30
N LEU A 9 -1.44 -20.04 2.48
CA LEU A 9 -0.21 -19.63 1.81
C LEU A 9 0.97 -20.52 2.20
N ARG A 10 1.04 -20.92 3.46
CA ARG A 10 2.09 -21.79 3.96
C ARG A 10 1.99 -23.21 3.42
N SER A 11 0.78 -23.77 3.38
CA SER A 11 0.56 -25.17 2.99
C SER A 11 0.43 -25.36 1.48
N GLU A 12 -0.05 -24.34 0.74
CA GLU A 12 -0.34 -24.43 -0.69
C GLU A 12 0.35 -23.32 -1.51
N THR A 13 1.57 -22.99 -1.14
CA THR A 13 2.34 -21.87 -1.71
C THR A 13 2.37 -21.91 -3.24
N LYS A 14 2.71 -23.07 -3.81
CA LYS A 14 2.84 -23.21 -5.27
C LYS A 14 1.52 -22.95 -5.99
N SER A 15 0.45 -23.56 -5.49
CA SER A 15 -0.89 -23.41 -6.08
C SER A 15 -1.37 -21.98 -6.00
N ILE A 16 -1.16 -21.32 -4.86
CA ILE A 16 -1.55 -19.93 -4.65
C ILE A 16 -0.76 -19.02 -5.58
N CYS A 17 0.54 -19.21 -5.72
CA CYS A 17 1.37 -18.41 -6.62
C CYS A 17 0.92 -18.57 -8.07
N GLU A 18 0.56 -19.76 -8.51
CA GLU A 18 0.03 -20.00 -9.86
C GLU A 18 -1.29 -19.26 -10.06
N ASN A 19 -2.17 -19.28 -9.07
CA ASN A 19 -3.44 -18.56 -9.14
C ASN A 19 -3.23 -17.03 -9.20
N ILE A 20 -2.26 -16.52 -8.46
CA ILE A 20 -1.93 -15.09 -8.48
C ILE A 20 -1.38 -14.67 -9.85
N ARG A 21 -0.59 -15.52 -10.50
CA ARG A 21 -0.12 -15.24 -11.85
C ARG A 21 -1.26 -15.08 -12.86
N ARG A 22 -2.36 -15.80 -12.67
CA ARG A 22 -3.54 -15.71 -13.53
C ARG A 22 -4.41 -14.52 -13.22
N SER A 23 -4.65 -14.26 -11.93
CA SER A 23 -5.56 -13.21 -11.49
C SER A 23 -4.88 -11.85 -11.31
N GLY A 24 -3.56 -11.84 -11.13
CA GLY A 24 -2.75 -10.64 -10.93
C GLY A 24 -2.57 -10.23 -9.48
N GLU A 25 -3.45 -10.65 -8.59
CA GLU A 25 -3.41 -10.19 -7.19
C GLU A 25 -4.16 -11.13 -6.25
N ALA A 26 -3.79 -11.09 -4.99
CA ALA A 26 -4.52 -11.78 -3.92
C ALA A 26 -4.33 -11.08 -2.60
N VAL A 27 -5.30 -11.22 -1.72
CA VAL A 27 -5.24 -10.72 -0.34
C VAL A 27 -4.96 -11.88 0.60
N ILE A 28 -3.98 -11.71 1.47
CA ILE A 28 -3.67 -12.69 2.50
C ILE A 28 -4.29 -12.21 3.81
N THR A 29 -5.05 -13.09 4.44
CA THR A 29 -5.76 -12.78 5.69
C THR A 29 -5.10 -13.46 6.87
N ASN A 30 -5.22 -12.82 8.04
CA ASN A 30 -4.84 -13.42 9.32
C ASN A 30 -6.01 -13.25 10.28
N ASN A 31 -6.50 -14.35 10.82
CA ASN A 31 -7.70 -14.37 11.68
C ASN A 31 -8.90 -13.69 11.01
N GLY A 32 -9.08 -13.93 9.71
CA GLY A 32 -10.17 -13.38 8.93
C GLY A 32 -10.02 -11.92 8.52
N LYS A 33 -8.91 -11.29 8.89
CA LYS A 33 -8.65 -9.87 8.57
C LYS A 33 -7.63 -9.72 7.44
N PRO A 34 -7.87 -8.86 6.44
CA PRO A 34 -6.87 -8.58 5.42
C PRO A 34 -5.58 -8.05 6.05
N THR A 35 -4.46 -8.66 5.70
CA THR A 35 -3.16 -8.34 6.31
C THR A 35 -2.12 -7.99 5.25
N LEU A 36 -2.11 -8.72 4.13
CA LEU A 36 -1.11 -8.54 3.09
C LEU A 36 -1.78 -8.52 1.73
N LEU A 37 -1.21 -7.78 0.81
CA LEU A 37 -1.59 -7.80 -0.60
C LEU A 37 -0.43 -8.38 -1.39
N MET A 38 -0.69 -9.43 -2.16
CA MET A 38 0.28 -10.05 -3.06
C MET A 38 -0.03 -9.67 -4.49
N LEU A 39 0.97 -9.22 -5.22
CA LEU A 39 0.85 -8.81 -6.61
C LEU A 39 1.74 -9.67 -7.48
N ASP A 40 1.24 -10.03 -8.67
CA ASP A 40 2.05 -10.68 -9.69
C ASP A 40 2.99 -9.64 -10.30
N ILE A 41 4.28 -9.92 -10.24
CA ILE A 41 5.31 -9.07 -10.84
C ILE A 41 6.28 -9.91 -11.67
N SER A 42 6.98 -9.26 -12.58
CA SER A 42 8.04 -9.88 -13.38
C SER A 42 9.32 -9.05 -13.27
N GLU A 43 10.43 -9.60 -13.74
CA GLU A 43 11.70 -8.86 -13.78
C GLU A 43 11.57 -7.57 -14.62
N ASP A 44 10.72 -7.59 -15.63
CA ASP A 44 10.56 -6.46 -16.55
C ASP A 44 9.72 -5.32 -15.96
N ASN A 45 8.79 -5.63 -15.04
CA ASN A 45 7.82 -4.64 -14.57
C ASN A 45 7.85 -4.37 -13.06
N PHE A 46 8.69 -5.07 -12.29
CA PHE A 46 8.63 -4.93 -10.83
C PHE A 46 8.96 -3.51 -10.35
N GLU A 47 9.91 -2.84 -10.95
CA GLU A 47 10.28 -1.47 -10.56
C GLU A 47 9.13 -0.49 -10.81
N GLU A 48 8.47 -0.62 -11.94
CA GLU A 48 7.31 0.18 -12.29
C GLU A 48 6.15 -0.05 -11.31
N ILE A 49 5.89 -1.32 -10.97
CA ILE A 49 4.83 -1.66 -10.03
C ILE A 49 5.14 -1.14 -8.62
N VAL A 50 6.38 -1.31 -8.15
CA VAL A 50 6.79 -0.80 -6.83
C VAL A 50 6.62 0.73 -6.78
N ARG A 51 7.01 1.43 -7.84
CA ARG A 51 6.84 2.87 -7.93
C ARG A 51 5.36 3.27 -7.88
N ALA A 52 4.51 2.57 -8.61
CA ALA A 52 3.07 2.81 -8.62
C ALA A 52 2.44 2.56 -7.24
N VAL A 53 2.85 1.50 -6.55
CA VAL A 53 2.37 1.18 -5.20
C VAL A 53 2.78 2.28 -4.21
N ARG A 54 4.03 2.72 -4.26
CA ARG A 54 4.51 3.80 -3.39
C ARG A 54 3.76 5.10 -3.64
N GLN A 55 3.50 5.42 -4.90
CA GLN A 55 2.73 6.59 -5.28
C GLN A 55 1.30 6.51 -4.76
N ALA A 56 0.64 5.36 -4.92
CA ALA A 56 -0.71 5.14 -4.41
C ALA A 56 -0.78 5.29 -2.89
N LYS A 57 0.19 4.74 -2.17
CA LYS A 57 0.26 4.87 -0.71
C LYS A 57 0.45 6.34 -0.28
N ALA A 58 1.27 7.08 -1.00
CA ALA A 58 1.46 8.50 -0.74
C ALA A 58 0.17 9.30 -0.97
N MET A 59 -0.58 8.98 -2.02
CA MET A 59 -1.86 9.62 -2.30
C MET A 59 -2.90 9.34 -1.22
N ILE A 60 -2.96 8.11 -0.73
CA ILE A 60 -3.86 7.73 0.37
C ILE A 60 -3.53 8.53 1.63
N ALA A 61 -2.25 8.62 1.97
CA ALA A 61 -1.80 9.40 3.12
C ALA A 61 -2.14 10.88 2.97
N PHE A 62 -1.91 11.44 1.79
CA PHE A 62 -2.26 12.83 1.48
C PHE A 62 -3.76 13.09 1.63
N ASN A 63 -4.59 12.23 1.06
CA ASN A 63 -6.05 12.36 1.15
C ASN A 63 -6.53 12.23 2.59
N SER A 64 -5.93 11.37 3.39
CA SER A 64 -6.25 11.25 4.82
C SER A 64 -5.92 12.53 5.58
N MET A 65 -4.79 13.16 5.30
CA MET A 65 -4.41 14.44 5.90
C MET A 65 -5.39 15.55 5.52
N ARG A 66 -5.80 15.61 4.27
CA ARG A 66 -6.79 16.59 3.81
C ARG A 66 -8.14 16.40 4.48
N ALA A 67 -8.59 15.16 4.64
CA ALA A 67 -9.84 14.85 5.31
C ALA A 67 -9.83 15.30 6.77
N VAL A 68 -8.72 15.04 7.49
CA VAL A 68 -8.54 15.47 8.86
C VAL A 68 -8.53 17.00 8.96
N ALA A 69 -7.79 17.67 8.08
CA ALA A 69 -7.73 19.12 8.05
C ALA A 69 -9.10 19.76 7.77
N ALA A 70 -9.85 19.19 6.82
CA ALA A 70 -11.20 19.65 6.48
C ALA A 70 -12.16 19.47 7.67
N ALA A 71 -12.07 18.34 8.37
CA ALA A 71 -12.90 18.07 9.56
C ALA A 71 -12.61 19.04 10.70
N ASN A 72 -11.35 19.42 10.87
CA ASN A 72 -10.93 20.35 11.92
C ASN A 72 -11.08 21.82 11.54
N GLY A 73 -11.17 22.13 10.24
CA GLY A 73 -11.43 23.49 9.74
C GLY A 73 -10.31 24.50 9.97
N TYR A 74 -9.09 24.03 10.28
CA TYR A 74 -8.01 24.91 10.74
C TYR A 74 -6.82 25.03 9.81
N MET A 75 -6.69 24.17 8.78
CA MET A 75 -5.49 24.18 7.95
C MET A 75 -5.77 24.71 6.55
N SER A 76 -4.99 25.70 6.13
CA SER A 76 -4.94 26.15 4.75
C SER A 76 -4.14 25.16 3.91
N GLU A 77 -4.24 25.25 2.57
CA GLU A 77 -3.44 24.42 1.66
C GLU A 77 -1.93 24.61 1.90
N THR A 78 -1.51 25.83 2.19
CA THR A 78 -0.12 26.14 2.49
C THR A 78 0.36 25.39 3.75
N GLU A 79 -0.44 25.39 4.80
CA GLU A 79 -0.12 24.69 6.04
C GLU A 79 -0.04 23.18 5.82
N ILE A 80 -0.92 22.62 5.00
CA ILE A 80 -0.89 21.20 4.64
C ILE A 80 0.39 20.88 3.87
N GLU A 81 0.78 21.70 2.91
CA GLU A 81 2.02 21.51 2.16
C GLU A 81 3.25 21.58 3.06
N GLU A 82 3.28 22.49 4.00
CA GLU A 82 4.36 22.61 4.97
C GLU A 82 4.51 21.34 5.82
N GLU A 83 3.37 20.79 6.30
CA GLU A 83 3.39 19.54 7.04
C GLU A 83 3.86 18.36 6.22
N ILE A 84 3.46 18.29 4.97
CA ILE A 84 3.91 17.23 4.06
C ILE A 84 5.41 17.31 3.86
N GLN A 85 5.95 18.51 3.66
CA GLN A 85 7.38 18.72 3.51
C GLN A 85 8.14 18.37 4.78
N ALA A 86 7.61 18.72 5.94
CA ALA A 86 8.20 18.35 7.23
C ALA A 86 8.24 16.83 7.42
N ALA A 87 7.18 16.13 7.06
CA ALA A 87 7.13 14.68 7.13
C ALA A 87 8.14 14.02 6.19
N ARG A 88 8.32 14.58 5.00
CA ARG A 88 9.34 14.10 4.05
C ARG A 88 10.76 14.35 4.56
N ALA A 89 11.00 15.49 5.17
CA ALA A 89 12.29 15.82 5.78
C ALA A 89 12.64 14.84 6.91
N GLU A 90 11.68 14.51 7.77
CA GLU A 90 11.88 13.49 8.80
C GLU A 90 12.26 12.13 8.23
N ARG A 91 11.61 11.72 7.16
CA ARG A 91 11.94 10.45 6.49
C ARG A 91 13.35 10.44 5.93
N ARG A 92 13.82 11.55 5.39
CA ARG A 92 15.19 11.68 4.88
C ARG A 92 16.22 11.60 6.00
N GLU A 93 15.94 12.21 7.14
CA GLU A 93 16.83 12.17 8.30
C GLU A 93 16.95 10.77 8.91
N LYS A 94 15.89 9.96 8.83
CA LYS A 94 15.90 8.59 9.35
C LYS A 94 16.59 7.58 8.44
N ASN A 95 16.84 7.92 7.21
CA ASN A 95 17.54 7.10 6.25
C ASN A 95 18.99 7.54 6.08
#